data_936b1fcc1a34432a4292b442c0b7d606
#
_entry.id   936b1fcc1a34432a4292b442c0b7d606
#
_cell.length_a   1.000
_cell.length_b   1.000
_cell.length_c   1.000
_cell.angle_alpha   90.00
_cell.angle_beta   90.00
_cell.angle_gamma   90.00
#
_symmetry.space_group_name_H-M   'P 1'
#
loop_
_entity.id
_entity.type
_entity.pdbx_description
1 polymer ?
#
loop_
_entity_poly.entity_id
_entity_poly.type
_entity_poly.pdbx_seq_one_letter_code
_entity_poly.pdbx_strand_id
1 'polypeptide(L)'
;MLFLRRSLINICLKSSNLSGFCERNFCSKILEKMSKTALIILAPGAEEMEFVISADVLRRAGVKVTVAGLSGTEPVKCSRDVVILPDTSLEASKSNKYDVVILPGGLGGSKAMAESAVVGEILKQQETEGRIVAAICAAPTALAAHSICQGKSLTSYPSVKSQLETVYKYIDDQAVVQDGNLITSRGPGTAFEFGLKIAEVLAGSDKASEVAKGMLLK
;
A
#
# COMPACT_ATOMS: atom_id res chain seq x y z
N MET A 1 7.78 -2.75 25.22
CA MET A 1 6.55 -2.32 24.52
C MET A 1 5.69 -3.49 23.99
N LEU A 2 6.25 -4.63 23.61
CA LEU A 2 5.50 -5.79 23.09
C LEU A 2 4.63 -6.52 24.16
N PHE A 3 5.10 -6.56 25.40
CA PHE A 3 4.38 -7.23 26.52
C PHE A 3 3.09 -6.49 26.95
N LEU A 4 3.08 -5.16 26.91
CA LEU A 4 1.88 -4.38 27.21
C LEU A 4 0.78 -4.54 26.13
N ARG A 5 1.16 -4.75 24.85
CA ARG A 5 0.21 -4.97 23.76
C ARG A 5 -0.57 -6.29 23.90
N ARG A 6 0.11 -7.39 24.26
CA ARG A 6 -0.56 -8.69 24.49
C ARG A 6 -1.51 -8.68 25.69
N SER A 7 -1.19 -7.92 26.74
CA SER A 7 -2.04 -7.82 27.94
C SER A 7 -3.33 -7.06 27.66
N LEU A 8 -3.31 -5.98 26.89
CA LEU A 8 -4.50 -5.19 26.54
C LEU A 8 -5.45 -5.94 25.58
N ILE A 9 -4.91 -6.69 24.61
CA ILE A 9 -5.71 -7.53 23.69
C ILE A 9 -6.39 -8.65 24.46
N ASN A 10 -5.71 -9.30 25.43
CA ASN A 10 -6.30 -10.34 26.25
C ASN A 10 -7.37 -9.82 27.22
N ILE A 11 -7.28 -8.57 27.67
CA ILE A 11 -8.31 -7.91 28.47
C ILE A 11 -9.55 -7.66 27.61
N CYS A 12 -9.37 -7.19 26.37
CA CYS A 12 -10.47 -6.93 25.44
C CYS A 12 -11.21 -8.21 25.01
N LEU A 13 -10.50 -9.33 24.80
CA LEU A 13 -11.07 -10.62 24.43
C LEU A 13 -11.77 -11.34 25.61
N LYS A 14 -11.42 -11.03 26.86
CA LYS A 14 -12.07 -11.59 28.05
C LYS A 14 -13.33 -10.82 28.49
N SER A 15 -13.60 -9.65 27.96
CA SER A 15 -14.74 -8.80 28.33
C SER A 15 -16.04 -9.11 27.56
N SER A 16 -16.11 -10.25 26.83
CA SER A 16 -17.31 -10.65 26.08
C SER A 16 -18.57 -10.86 26.93
N ASN A 17 -18.48 -10.74 28.25
CA ASN A 17 -19.61 -10.89 29.20
C ASN A 17 -20.00 -9.62 29.96
N LEU A 18 -19.48 -8.43 29.59
CA LEU A 18 -19.81 -7.18 30.28
C LEU A 18 -20.81 -6.35 29.48
N SER A 19 -21.97 -6.15 30.09
CA SER A 19 -23.09 -5.34 29.59
C SER A 19 -22.78 -3.84 29.77
N GLY A 20 -22.15 -3.23 28.76
CA GLY A 20 -21.92 -1.80 28.80
C GLY A 20 -21.66 -1.21 27.42
N PHE A 21 -22.57 -0.38 26.93
CA PHE A 21 -22.44 0.39 25.68
C PHE A 21 -21.17 1.27 25.65
N CYS A 22 -20.72 1.72 26.82
CA CYS A 22 -19.53 2.57 26.99
C CYS A 22 -18.22 1.80 26.77
N GLU A 23 -18.11 0.54 27.24
CA GLU A 23 -16.89 -0.27 27.09
C GLU A 23 -16.69 -0.78 25.68
N ARG A 24 -17.77 -1.12 24.98
CA ARG A 24 -17.72 -1.51 23.57
C ARG A 24 -17.22 -0.35 22.69
N ASN A 25 -17.66 0.87 22.95
CA ASN A 25 -17.20 2.07 22.24
C ASN A 25 -15.74 2.40 22.56
N PHE A 26 -15.27 2.16 23.76
CA PHE A 26 -13.88 2.38 24.16
C PHE A 26 -12.97 1.32 23.52
N CYS A 27 -13.36 0.05 23.55
CA CYS A 27 -12.61 -1.04 22.91
C CYS A 27 -12.58 -0.89 21.38
N SER A 28 -13.69 -0.50 20.75
CA SER A 28 -13.77 -0.19 19.33
C SER A 28 -12.83 0.97 18.95
N LYS A 29 -12.82 2.05 19.70
CA LYS A 29 -11.91 3.19 19.48
C LYS A 29 -10.42 2.85 19.68
N ILE A 30 -10.09 1.93 20.62
CA ILE A 30 -8.71 1.45 20.78
C ILE A 30 -8.30 0.58 19.61
N LEU A 31 -9.17 -0.33 19.16
CA LEU A 31 -8.93 -1.18 17.98
C LEU A 31 -8.80 -0.35 16.69
N GLU A 32 -9.63 0.67 16.53
CA GLU A 32 -9.56 1.61 15.41
C GLU A 32 -8.25 2.44 15.44
N LYS A 33 -7.80 2.85 16.62
CA LYS A 33 -6.52 3.56 16.82
C LYS A 33 -5.30 2.66 16.62
N MET A 34 -5.47 1.32 16.64
CA MET A 34 -4.41 0.32 16.43
C MET A 34 -4.44 -0.30 15.03
N SER A 35 -5.44 -0.04 14.22
CA SER A 35 -5.50 -0.54 12.84
C SER A 35 -4.43 0.14 11.99
N LYS A 36 -3.72 -0.67 11.20
CA LYS A 36 -2.77 -0.16 10.21
C LYS A 36 -3.50 0.57 9.10
N THR A 37 -2.84 1.56 8.51
CA THR A 37 -3.41 2.43 7.48
C THR A 37 -2.62 2.36 6.18
N ALA A 38 -3.32 2.37 5.05
CA ALA A 38 -2.73 2.40 3.72
C ALA A 38 -3.35 3.50 2.88
N LEU A 39 -2.52 4.23 2.14
CA LEU A 39 -2.93 5.11 1.06
C LEU A 39 -2.63 4.42 -0.27
N ILE A 40 -3.61 4.28 -1.15
CA ILE A 40 -3.40 3.84 -2.54
C ILE A 40 -3.68 5.03 -3.45
N ILE A 41 -2.70 5.42 -4.25
CA ILE A 41 -2.84 6.54 -5.19
C ILE A 41 -3.46 6.02 -6.47
N LEU A 42 -4.64 6.53 -6.81
CA LEU A 42 -5.37 6.18 -8.04
C LEU A 42 -5.17 7.28 -9.07
N ALA A 43 -4.36 6.99 -10.09
CA ALA A 43 -4.05 7.92 -11.19
C ALA A 43 -4.76 7.50 -12.49
N PRO A 44 -5.11 8.43 -13.39
CA PRO A 44 -5.62 8.10 -14.72
C PRO A 44 -4.65 7.18 -15.47
N GLY A 45 -5.15 6.07 -16.02
CA GLY A 45 -4.32 5.06 -16.67
C GLY A 45 -3.57 4.12 -15.72
N ALA A 46 -3.94 4.09 -14.42
CA ALA A 46 -3.47 3.06 -13.50
C ALA A 46 -3.87 1.66 -13.97
N GLU A 47 -3.06 0.65 -13.64
CA GLU A 47 -3.40 -0.74 -13.93
C GLU A 47 -4.42 -1.23 -12.88
N GLU A 48 -5.61 -1.58 -13.33
CA GLU A 48 -6.74 -1.86 -12.47
C GLU A 48 -6.58 -3.11 -11.60
N MET A 49 -5.95 -4.18 -12.11
CA MET A 49 -5.73 -5.40 -11.31
C MET A 49 -4.76 -5.12 -10.17
N GLU A 50 -3.67 -4.40 -10.44
CA GLU A 50 -2.68 -4.05 -9.43
C GLU A 50 -3.29 -3.18 -8.33
N PHE A 51 -4.17 -2.26 -8.72
CA PHE A 51 -4.90 -1.42 -7.79
C PHE A 51 -5.90 -2.23 -6.94
N VAL A 52 -6.82 -2.96 -7.60
CA VAL A 52 -7.91 -3.67 -6.93
C VAL A 52 -7.39 -4.79 -6.04
N ILE A 53 -6.43 -5.58 -6.53
CA ILE A 53 -5.84 -6.68 -5.75
C ILE A 53 -5.16 -6.11 -4.49
N SER A 54 -4.37 -5.06 -4.62
CA SER A 54 -3.72 -4.43 -3.46
C SER A 54 -4.73 -3.93 -2.43
N ALA A 55 -5.80 -3.27 -2.89
CA ALA A 55 -6.85 -2.77 -2.00
C ALA A 55 -7.61 -3.90 -1.29
N ASP A 56 -8.00 -4.95 -2.02
CA ASP A 56 -8.77 -6.08 -1.47
C ASP A 56 -7.95 -6.89 -0.47
N VAL A 57 -6.72 -7.27 -0.82
CA VAL A 57 -5.82 -8.02 0.07
C VAL A 57 -5.61 -7.27 1.39
N LEU A 58 -5.35 -5.97 1.33
CA LEU A 58 -5.11 -5.18 2.54
C LEU A 58 -6.37 -4.99 3.39
N ARG A 59 -7.52 -4.76 2.77
CA ARG A 59 -8.81 -4.70 3.49
C ARG A 59 -9.13 -6.03 4.18
N ARG A 60 -8.88 -7.18 3.53
CA ARG A 60 -9.00 -8.51 4.15
C ARG A 60 -8.03 -8.70 5.31
N ALA A 61 -6.85 -8.12 5.24
CA ALA A 61 -5.87 -8.13 6.33
C ALA A 61 -6.24 -7.21 7.50
N GLY A 62 -7.36 -6.47 7.44
CA GLY A 62 -7.80 -5.53 8.47
C GLY A 62 -7.09 -4.18 8.43
N VAL A 63 -6.41 -3.87 7.33
CA VAL A 63 -5.78 -2.56 7.10
C VAL A 63 -6.85 -1.57 6.63
N LYS A 64 -6.86 -0.37 7.21
CA LYS A 64 -7.73 0.72 6.77
C LYS A 64 -7.15 1.34 5.49
N VAL A 65 -7.74 1.02 4.34
CA VAL A 65 -7.29 1.50 3.03
C VAL A 65 -8.07 2.74 2.64
N THR A 66 -7.34 3.80 2.31
CA THR A 66 -7.85 5.03 1.68
C THR A 66 -7.42 5.04 0.22
N VAL A 67 -8.36 5.17 -0.69
CA VAL A 67 -8.12 5.35 -2.13
C VAL A 67 -8.18 6.83 -2.45
N ALA A 68 -7.08 7.42 -2.86
CA ALA A 68 -7.00 8.83 -3.18
C ALA A 68 -6.78 9.06 -4.68
N GLY A 69 -7.71 9.76 -5.32
CA GLY A 69 -7.60 10.14 -6.72
C GLY A 69 -6.54 11.22 -6.92
N LEU A 70 -5.60 10.98 -7.83
CA LEU A 70 -4.52 11.91 -8.13
C LEU A 70 -5.02 13.28 -8.58
N SER A 71 -6.06 13.28 -9.43
CA SER A 71 -6.62 14.50 -10.04
C SER A 71 -7.88 15.01 -9.33
N GLY A 72 -8.27 14.42 -8.19
CA GLY A 72 -9.48 14.81 -7.46
C GLY A 72 -10.34 13.61 -7.07
N THR A 73 -11.64 13.84 -6.93
CA THR A 73 -12.64 12.85 -6.50
C THR A 73 -13.48 12.27 -7.64
N GLU A 74 -13.26 12.73 -8.87
CA GLU A 74 -13.97 12.24 -10.04
C GLU A 74 -13.59 10.80 -10.39
N PRO A 75 -14.48 10.06 -11.07
CA PRO A 75 -14.19 8.70 -11.52
C PRO A 75 -12.92 8.65 -12.39
N VAL A 76 -12.03 7.71 -12.08
CA VAL A 76 -10.75 7.54 -12.75
C VAL A 76 -10.83 6.39 -13.74
N LYS A 77 -10.52 6.67 -15.01
CA LYS A 77 -10.41 5.64 -16.06
C LYS A 77 -9.03 4.99 -15.98
N CYS A 78 -9.03 3.68 -15.77
CA CYS A 78 -7.84 2.84 -15.67
C CYS A 78 -7.32 2.40 -17.06
N SER A 79 -6.23 1.64 -17.09
CA SER A 79 -5.49 1.29 -18.30
C SER A 79 -6.24 0.36 -19.26
N ARG A 80 -7.23 -0.38 -18.77
CA ARG A 80 -8.09 -1.30 -19.52
C ARG A 80 -9.56 -0.93 -19.42
N ASP A 81 -9.82 0.39 -19.35
CA ASP A 81 -11.14 1.01 -19.40
C ASP A 81 -12.04 0.77 -18.17
N VAL A 82 -11.58 0.09 -17.14
CA VAL A 82 -12.28 0.04 -15.85
C VAL A 82 -12.32 1.43 -15.23
N VAL A 83 -13.49 1.85 -14.75
CA VAL A 83 -13.67 3.15 -14.10
C VAL A 83 -13.84 2.94 -12.61
N ILE A 84 -13.02 3.63 -11.82
CA ILE A 84 -12.99 3.50 -10.37
C ILE A 84 -13.21 4.87 -9.74
N LEU A 85 -14.12 4.92 -8.75
CA LEU A 85 -14.37 6.12 -7.95
C LEU A 85 -13.44 6.12 -6.73
N PRO A 86 -12.58 7.15 -6.53
CA PRO A 86 -11.76 7.26 -5.34
C PRO A 86 -12.59 7.66 -4.10
N ASP A 87 -12.09 7.33 -2.90
CA ASP A 87 -12.72 7.72 -1.64
C ASP A 87 -12.55 9.22 -1.36
N THR A 88 -11.45 9.81 -1.85
CA THR A 88 -11.06 11.21 -1.60
C THR A 88 -10.05 11.69 -2.64
N SER A 89 -9.70 12.98 -2.62
CA SER A 89 -8.59 13.50 -3.43
C SER A 89 -7.23 13.28 -2.76
N LEU A 90 -6.17 13.18 -3.56
CA LEU A 90 -4.80 13.07 -3.05
C LEU A 90 -4.40 14.32 -2.25
N GLU A 91 -4.80 15.49 -2.71
CA GLU A 91 -4.55 16.77 -2.02
C GLU A 91 -5.16 16.80 -0.61
N ALA A 92 -6.38 16.30 -0.43
CA ALA A 92 -7.02 16.20 0.88
C ALA A 92 -6.35 15.16 1.80
N SER A 93 -5.64 14.21 1.22
CA SER A 93 -4.99 13.11 1.95
C SER A 93 -3.54 13.39 2.33
N LYS A 94 -2.90 14.38 1.75
CA LYS A 94 -1.44 14.59 1.85
C LYS A 94 -0.94 14.89 3.27
N SER A 95 -1.75 15.50 4.12
CA SER A 95 -1.38 15.80 5.52
C SER A 95 -1.57 14.62 6.46
N ASN A 96 -2.22 13.54 6.02
CA ASN A 96 -2.46 12.36 6.83
C ASN A 96 -1.21 11.47 6.87
N LYS A 97 -1.06 10.71 7.97
CA LYS A 97 0.00 9.72 8.11
C LYS A 97 -0.53 8.34 7.80
N TYR A 98 0.18 7.61 6.93
CA TYR A 98 -0.15 6.24 6.57
C TYR A 98 1.01 5.32 6.89
N ASP A 99 0.74 4.09 7.35
CA ASP A 99 1.78 3.08 7.56
C ASP A 99 2.42 2.65 6.22
N VAL A 100 1.65 2.67 5.13
CA VAL A 100 2.13 2.42 3.76
C VAL A 100 1.48 3.34 2.76
N VAL A 101 2.26 3.79 1.77
CA VAL A 101 1.78 4.44 0.54
C VAL A 101 2.06 3.52 -0.64
N ILE A 102 1.04 3.25 -1.45
CA ILE A 102 1.06 2.27 -2.54
C ILE A 102 0.81 2.97 -3.88
N LEU A 103 1.69 2.70 -4.82
CA LEU A 103 1.63 3.19 -6.20
C LEU A 103 1.35 1.99 -7.12
N PRO A 104 0.11 1.80 -7.59
CA PRO A 104 -0.20 0.89 -8.69
C PRO A 104 0.52 1.33 -9.97
N GLY A 105 0.80 0.40 -10.86
CA GLY A 105 1.44 0.70 -12.13
C GLY A 105 0.46 1.17 -13.20
N GLY A 106 0.67 0.66 -14.41
CA GLY A 106 0.13 1.24 -15.63
C GLY A 106 1.03 2.39 -16.13
N LEU A 107 1.41 2.39 -17.40
CA LEU A 107 2.34 3.40 -17.92
C LEU A 107 1.80 4.82 -17.78
N GLY A 108 0.50 5.03 -18.05
CA GLY A 108 -0.14 6.33 -17.89
C GLY A 108 -0.20 6.79 -16.44
N GLY A 109 -0.62 5.91 -15.54
CA GLY A 109 -0.69 6.19 -14.10
C GLY A 109 0.69 6.48 -13.50
N SER A 110 1.69 5.67 -13.85
CA SER A 110 3.08 5.86 -13.40
C SER A 110 3.66 7.19 -13.86
N LYS A 111 3.41 7.58 -15.12
CA LYS A 111 3.83 8.88 -15.66
C LYS A 111 3.14 10.03 -14.90
N ALA A 112 1.83 9.95 -14.72
CA ALA A 112 1.08 10.99 -14.00
C ALA A 112 1.58 11.14 -12.55
N MET A 113 1.91 10.04 -11.87
CA MET A 113 2.48 10.08 -10.52
C MET A 113 3.91 10.64 -10.51
N ALA A 114 4.72 10.35 -11.52
CA ALA A 114 6.08 10.88 -11.65
C ALA A 114 6.10 12.41 -11.87
N GLU A 115 5.09 12.95 -12.53
CA GLU A 115 4.95 14.38 -12.82
C GLU A 115 4.26 15.17 -11.68
N SER A 116 3.70 14.49 -10.67
CA SER A 116 2.93 15.12 -9.60
C SER A 116 3.79 15.54 -8.41
N ALA A 117 3.89 16.84 -8.17
CA ALA A 117 4.58 17.37 -6.99
C ALA A 117 3.99 16.84 -5.66
N VAL A 118 2.66 16.70 -5.58
CA VAL A 118 1.97 16.17 -4.38
C VAL A 118 2.37 14.74 -4.09
N VAL A 119 2.54 13.90 -5.12
CA VAL A 119 3.07 12.54 -4.95
C VAL A 119 4.49 12.59 -4.40
N GLY A 120 5.34 13.47 -4.95
CA GLY A 120 6.70 13.66 -4.45
C GLY A 120 6.76 14.06 -2.98
N GLU A 121 5.91 15.00 -2.55
CA GLU A 121 5.80 15.44 -1.15
C GLU A 121 5.43 14.28 -0.22
N ILE A 122 4.38 13.52 -0.58
CA ILE A 122 3.91 12.36 0.20
C ILE A 122 5.00 11.29 0.31
N LEU A 123 5.64 10.95 -0.80
CA LEU A 123 6.68 9.93 -0.83
C LEU A 123 7.91 10.35 -0.02
N LYS A 124 8.31 11.63 -0.11
CA LYS A 124 9.43 12.17 0.65
C LYS A 124 9.16 12.15 2.17
N GLN A 125 7.96 12.51 2.57
CA GLN A 125 7.55 12.41 3.97
C GLN A 125 7.54 10.93 4.43
N GLN A 126 7.04 10.02 3.61
CA GLN A 126 7.00 8.59 3.91
C GLN A 126 8.41 8.03 4.13
N GLU A 127 9.35 8.38 3.24
CA GLU A 127 10.75 8.00 3.34
C GLU A 127 11.41 8.59 4.60
N THR A 128 11.27 9.89 4.82
CA THR A 128 11.89 10.62 5.94
C THR A 128 11.43 10.08 7.31
N GLU A 129 10.16 9.70 7.42
CA GLU A 129 9.60 9.12 8.64
C GLU A 129 9.81 7.60 8.75
N GLY A 130 10.53 6.98 7.80
CA GLY A 130 10.84 5.54 7.80
C GLY A 130 9.61 4.64 7.60
N ARG A 131 8.51 5.17 7.02
CA ARG A 131 7.31 4.41 6.72
C ARG A 131 7.42 3.71 5.36
N ILE A 132 6.54 2.74 5.12
CA ILE A 132 6.61 1.87 3.94
C ILE A 132 6.19 2.63 2.68
N VAL A 133 7.03 2.52 1.64
CA VAL A 133 6.71 2.88 0.26
C VAL A 133 6.59 1.59 -0.55
N ALA A 134 5.49 1.42 -1.28
CA ALA A 134 5.26 0.24 -2.10
C ALA A 134 4.91 0.65 -3.54
N ALA A 135 5.55 0.03 -4.53
CA ALA A 135 5.32 0.35 -5.94
C ALA A 135 5.39 -0.90 -6.82
N ILE A 136 4.47 -1.04 -7.77
CA ILE A 136 4.41 -2.22 -8.64
C ILE A 136 4.48 -1.82 -10.11
N CYS A 137 4.99 -2.72 -10.96
CA CYS A 137 4.99 -2.61 -12.42
C CYS A 137 5.84 -1.42 -12.90
N ALA A 138 5.23 -0.43 -13.55
CA ALA A 138 5.91 0.78 -14.01
C ALA A 138 6.04 1.85 -12.91
N ALA A 139 5.31 1.74 -11.79
CA ALA A 139 5.30 2.78 -10.75
C ALA A 139 6.65 3.07 -10.09
N PRO A 140 7.64 2.16 -10.01
CA PRO A 140 8.98 2.51 -9.54
C PRO A 140 9.65 3.66 -10.32
N THR A 141 9.21 3.96 -11.56
CA THR A 141 9.69 5.15 -12.28
C THR A 141 9.28 6.46 -11.60
N ALA A 142 8.14 6.50 -10.91
CA ALA A 142 7.76 7.64 -10.10
C ALA A 142 8.66 7.80 -8.88
N LEU A 143 9.14 6.69 -8.28
CA LEU A 143 10.13 6.76 -7.19
C LEU A 143 11.44 7.38 -7.67
N ALA A 144 11.91 6.98 -8.86
CA ALA A 144 13.12 7.54 -9.47
C ALA A 144 12.97 9.05 -9.77
N ALA A 145 11.82 9.45 -10.35
CA ALA A 145 11.54 10.85 -10.67
C ALA A 145 11.55 11.76 -9.42
N HIS A 146 11.09 11.24 -8.29
CA HIS A 146 11.07 11.97 -7.00
C HIS A 146 12.29 11.70 -6.12
N SER A 147 13.30 10.97 -6.61
CA SER A 147 14.54 10.63 -5.87
C SER A 147 14.27 9.89 -4.54
N ILE A 148 13.31 8.97 -4.54
CA ILE A 148 12.89 8.19 -3.35
C ILE A 148 13.63 6.87 -3.28
N CYS A 149 14.15 6.51 -2.10
CA CYS A 149 14.79 5.23 -1.82
C CYS A 149 15.97 4.90 -2.75
N GLN A 150 16.72 5.89 -3.22
CA GLN A 150 17.88 5.69 -4.11
C GLN A 150 18.91 4.72 -3.51
N GLY A 151 19.53 3.91 -4.36
CA GLY A 151 20.52 2.91 -3.96
C GLY A 151 19.97 1.63 -3.35
N LYS A 152 18.66 1.55 -3.06
CA LYS A 152 18.02 0.33 -2.58
C LYS A 152 17.80 -0.69 -3.69
N SER A 153 17.59 -1.94 -3.28
CA SER A 153 17.19 -3.02 -4.17
C SER A 153 15.72 -2.89 -4.54
N LEU A 154 15.40 -3.08 -5.83
CA LEU A 154 14.02 -3.10 -6.30
C LEU A 154 13.84 -3.98 -7.53
N THR A 155 12.58 -4.28 -7.85
CA THR A 155 12.13 -4.83 -9.13
C THR A 155 11.01 -4.00 -9.73
N SER A 156 10.72 -4.19 -11.00
CA SER A 156 9.67 -3.47 -11.72
C SER A 156 9.19 -4.27 -12.93
N TYR A 157 8.27 -3.69 -13.70
CA TYR A 157 7.96 -4.22 -15.03
C TYR A 157 9.20 -4.15 -15.93
N PRO A 158 9.52 -5.22 -16.68
CA PRO A 158 10.79 -5.30 -17.42
C PRO A 158 11.06 -4.14 -18.38
N SER A 159 10.01 -3.58 -19.02
CA SER A 159 10.19 -2.51 -20.00
C SER A 159 10.70 -1.19 -19.43
N VAL A 160 10.65 -1.00 -18.12
CA VAL A 160 11.13 0.22 -17.46
C VAL A 160 12.45 0.03 -16.71
N LYS A 161 13.06 -1.18 -16.78
CA LYS A 161 14.32 -1.51 -16.12
C LYS A 161 15.43 -0.47 -16.41
N SER A 162 15.62 -0.13 -17.68
CA SER A 162 16.68 0.80 -18.10
C SER A 162 16.58 2.21 -17.47
N GLN A 163 15.37 2.59 -16.99
CA GLN A 163 15.16 3.85 -16.29
C GLN A 163 15.53 3.77 -14.80
N LEU A 164 15.72 2.56 -14.27
CA LEU A 164 15.86 2.30 -12.83
C LEU A 164 17.24 1.78 -12.45
N GLU A 165 17.86 0.96 -13.27
CA GLU A 165 19.11 0.24 -12.97
C GLU A 165 20.33 1.14 -12.74
N THR A 166 20.27 2.41 -13.15
CA THR A 166 21.32 3.40 -12.87
C THR A 166 21.19 4.03 -11.48
N VAL A 167 20.02 3.95 -10.87
CA VAL A 167 19.69 4.60 -9.59
C VAL A 167 19.49 3.57 -8.46
N TYR A 168 19.06 2.35 -8.82
CA TYR A 168 18.73 1.28 -7.88
C TYR A 168 19.49 0.00 -8.19
N LYS A 169 19.59 -0.88 -7.18
CA LYS A 169 20.07 -2.26 -7.39
C LYS A 169 18.91 -3.07 -7.96
N TYR A 170 18.89 -3.24 -9.27
CA TYR A 170 17.77 -3.90 -9.95
C TYR A 170 17.83 -5.43 -9.78
N ILE A 171 16.72 -6.04 -9.38
CA ILE A 171 16.55 -7.48 -9.18
C ILE A 171 15.57 -8.02 -10.22
N ASP A 172 16.03 -8.94 -11.06
CA ASP A 172 15.27 -9.46 -12.23
C ASP A 172 14.45 -10.70 -11.93
N ASP A 173 14.85 -11.50 -10.96
CA ASP A 173 14.41 -12.88 -10.74
C ASP A 173 13.42 -13.06 -9.59
N GLN A 174 13.00 -11.97 -8.94
CA GLN A 174 12.06 -12.01 -7.83
C GLN A 174 10.73 -11.33 -8.20
N ALA A 175 9.62 -11.99 -7.86
CA ALA A 175 8.28 -11.45 -8.04
C ALA A 175 8.04 -10.21 -7.15
N VAL A 176 8.57 -10.24 -5.92
CA VAL A 176 8.50 -9.14 -4.95
C VAL A 176 9.87 -8.94 -4.34
N VAL A 177 10.33 -7.70 -4.28
CA VAL A 177 11.58 -7.30 -3.60
C VAL A 177 11.24 -6.37 -2.45
N GLN A 178 11.78 -6.68 -1.26
CA GLN A 178 11.73 -5.79 -0.10
C GLN A 178 13.15 -5.42 0.32
N ASP A 179 13.41 -4.11 0.41
CA ASP A 179 14.65 -3.56 0.97
C ASP A 179 14.31 -2.50 2.03
N GLY A 180 14.31 -2.96 3.30
CA GLY A 180 13.86 -2.13 4.41
C GLY A 180 12.40 -1.73 4.29
N ASN A 181 12.14 -0.45 4.13
CA ASN A 181 10.81 0.14 3.98
C ASN A 181 10.34 0.31 2.53
N LEU A 182 11.10 -0.17 1.55
CA LEU A 182 10.70 -0.22 0.15
C LEU A 182 10.22 -1.62 -0.21
N ILE A 183 9.04 -1.73 -0.82
CA ILE A 183 8.48 -2.99 -1.35
C ILE A 183 8.10 -2.76 -2.81
N THR A 184 8.64 -3.57 -3.72
CA THR A 184 8.35 -3.45 -5.15
C THR A 184 7.97 -4.79 -5.77
N SER A 185 7.25 -4.74 -6.91
CA SER A 185 6.84 -5.94 -7.64
C SER A 185 6.75 -5.68 -9.15
N ARG A 186 6.55 -6.76 -9.93
CA ARG A 186 6.80 -6.73 -11.38
C ARG A 186 5.60 -6.36 -12.24
N GLY A 187 4.40 -6.73 -11.87
CA GLY A 187 3.24 -6.46 -12.73
C GLY A 187 1.95 -7.18 -12.28
N PRO A 188 0.90 -7.16 -13.10
CA PRO A 188 -0.41 -7.69 -12.71
C PRO A 188 -0.37 -9.14 -12.21
N GLY A 189 0.44 -9.99 -12.84
CA GLY A 189 0.60 -11.39 -12.45
C GLY A 189 1.27 -11.62 -11.09
N THR A 190 1.92 -10.61 -10.52
CA THR A 190 2.56 -10.66 -9.19
C THR A 190 1.85 -9.79 -8.15
N ALA A 191 0.69 -9.24 -8.48
CA ALA A 191 -0.03 -8.31 -7.62
C ALA A 191 -0.54 -8.95 -6.31
N PHE A 192 -0.90 -10.24 -6.35
CA PHE A 192 -1.29 -10.97 -5.14
C PHE A 192 -0.13 -11.13 -4.18
N GLU A 193 1.05 -11.55 -4.67
CA GLU A 193 2.25 -11.68 -3.85
C GLU A 193 2.68 -10.32 -3.27
N PHE A 194 2.58 -9.25 -4.06
CA PHE A 194 2.83 -7.88 -3.63
C PHE A 194 1.90 -7.46 -2.50
N GLY A 195 0.58 -7.62 -2.67
CA GLY A 195 -0.41 -7.29 -1.65
C GLY A 195 -0.21 -8.11 -0.37
N LEU A 196 0.04 -9.42 -0.50
CA LEU A 196 0.31 -10.32 0.63
C LEU A 196 1.60 -9.95 1.37
N LYS A 197 2.67 -9.54 0.66
CA LYS A 197 3.90 -9.07 1.28
C LYS A 197 3.67 -7.80 2.11
N ILE A 198 2.89 -6.84 1.60
CA ILE A 198 2.52 -5.64 2.36
C ILE A 198 1.66 -6.02 3.57
N ALA A 199 0.69 -6.92 3.40
CA ALA A 199 -0.14 -7.42 4.50
C ALA A 199 0.70 -8.12 5.59
N GLU A 200 1.69 -8.93 5.20
CA GLU A 200 2.64 -9.58 6.10
C GLU A 200 3.40 -8.55 6.96
N VAL A 201 3.94 -7.51 6.31
CA VAL A 201 4.72 -6.48 7.02
C VAL A 201 3.85 -5.64 7.96
N LEU A 202 2.59 -5.36 7.59
CA LEU A 202 1.69 -4.54 8.39
C LEU A 202 0.96 -5.32 9.49
N ALA A 203 0.48 -6.52 9.18
CA ALA A 203 -0.43 -7.30 10.02
C ALA A 203 0.16 -8.63 10.54
N GLY A 204 1.33 -9.03 10.04
CA GLY A 204 2.02 -10.26 10.40
C GLY A 204 1.75 -11.44 9.44
N SER A 205 2.65 -12.43 9.46
CA SER A 205 2.63 -13.59 8.56
C SER A 205 1.37 -14.44 8.71
N ASP A 206 0.89 -14.62 9.95
CA ASP A 206 -0.32 -15.41 10.21
C ASP A 206 -1.54 -14.79 9.51
N LYS A 207 -1.67 -13.45 9.57
CA LYS A 207 -2.78 -12.73 8.94
C LYS A 207 -2.67 -12.77 7.41
N ALA A 208 -1.47 -12.59 6.86
CA ALA A 208 -1.26 -12.72 5.42
C ALA A 208 -1.61 -14.13 4.91
N SER A 209 -1.23 -15.18 5.65
CA SER A 209 -1.57 -16.58 5.34
C SER A 209 -3.07 -16.84 5.42
N GLU A 210 -3.76 -16.28 6.43
CA GLU A 210 -5.23 -16.36 6.55
C GLU A 210 -5.91 -15.73 5.31
N VAL A 211 -5.43 -14.54 4.88
CA VAL A 211 -5.96 -13.85 3.70
C VAL A 211 -5.72 -14.69 2.43
N ALA A 212 -4.49 -15.17 2.23
CA ALA A 212 -4.15 -16.01 1.06
C ALA A 212 -5.06 -17.25 0.98
N LYS A 213 -5.25 -17.95 2.11
CA LYS A 213 -6.14 -19.11 2.20
C LYS A 213 -7.60 -18.74 1.88
N GLY A 214 -8.09 -17.62 2.42
CA GLY A 214 -9.45 -17.14 2.16
C GLY A 214 -9.69 -16.71 0.71
N MET A 215 -8.63 -16.35 0.00
CA MET A 215 -8.65 -16.01 -1.44
C MET A 215 -8.33 -17.22 -2.34
N LEU A 216 -8.11 -18.41 -1.79
CA LEU A 216 -7.74 -19.64 -2.52
C LEU A 216 -6.43 -19.50 -3.30
N LEU A 217 -5.52 -18.65 -2.82
CA LEU A 217 -4.18 -18.51 -3.39
C LEU A 217 -3.31 -19.69 -2.92
N LYS A 218 -2.42 -20.15 -3.83
CA LYS A 218 -1.50 -21.28 -3.57
C LYS A 218 -0.23 -20.80 -2.88
#